data_72be2e4779fbb3489b591eeef0df79a8
#
_entry.id   72be2e4779fbb3489b591eeef0df79a8
#
_cell.length_a   1.000
_cell.length_b   1.000
_cell.length_c   1.000
_cell.angle_alpha   90.00
_cell.angle_beta   90.00
_cell.angle_gamma   90.00
#
_symmetry.space_group_name_H-M   'P 1'
#
loop_
_entity.id
_entity.type
_entity.pdbx_description
1 polymer ?
#
loop_
_entity_poly.entity_id
_entity_poly.type
_entity_poly.pdbx_seq_one_letter_code
_entity_poly.pdbx_strand_id
1 'polypeptide(L)'
;SMLRRSMDEGQDGGRWAATPRWVVLDAEFILRKQARNHVDHAQLARALSCETGCEMELGAIRDSVYEVRASKGMVADPNPDGPSPIYDRWSSGSFFTNPVLTRDQAAAQLPEGAPLYPAHDDAHVKTSAAWLIDQAGFHKGWGVHSEASKATLSTLHTLAMTNRGHATSADVVELAQ
;
A
#
# COMPACT_ATOMS: atom_id res chain seq x y z
N SER A 1 -10.84 14.88 -4.36
CA SER A 1 -9.36 14.95 -4.42
C SER A 1 -8.93 15.19 -5.85
N MET A 2 -8.03 16.15 -6.09
CA MET A 2 -7.50 16.44 -7.44
C MET A 2 -6.57 15.32 -7.95
N LEU A 3 -5.99 14.54 -7.07
CA LEU A 3 -5.12 13.41 -7.38
C LEU A 3 -5.92 12.12 -7.19
N ARG A 4 -6.68 11.73 -8.20
CA ARG A 4 -7.28 10.40 -8.24
C ARG A 4 -6.21 9.41 -8.67
N ARG A 5 -5.98 8.39 -7.87
CA ARG A 5 -5.37 7.17 -8.38
C ARG A 5 -6.28 6.68 -9.51
N SER A 6 -5.71 6.25 -10.57
CA SER A 6 -6.24 5.94 -11.90
C SER A 6 -7.50 5.05 -12.01
N MET A 7 -8.37 4.99 -11.03
CA MET A 7 -9.69 4.39 -11.18
C MET A 7 -10.71 5.50 -11.39
N ASP A 8 -11.27 5.57 -12.57
CA ASP A 8 -12.43 6.40 -12.84
C ASP A 8 -13.67 5.66 -12.31
N GLU A 9 -14.38 6.26 -11.34
CA GLU A 9 -15.67 5.73 -10.87
C GLU A 9 -16.80 5.92 -11.89
N GLY A 10 -16.46 6.40 -13.10
CA GLY A 10 -17.37 6.72 -14.16
C GLY A 10 -17.59 5.57 -15.14
N GLN A 11 -18.80 5.08 -15.21
CA GLN A 11 -19.49 4.41 -16.32
C GLN A 11 -18.90 3.12 -16.93
N ASP A 12 -17.62 2.78 -16.76
CA ASP A 12 -16.98 1.66 -17.47
C ASP A 12 -16.60 0.45 -16.58
N GLY A 13 -17.23 0.29 -15.43
CA GLY A 13 -17.06 -0.90 -14.58
C GLY A 13 -15.68 -1.07 -13.96
N GLY A 14 -15.01 0.03 -13.59
CA GLY A 14 -13.75 -0.03 -12.81
C GLY A 14 -12.49 -0.27 -13.64
N ARG A 15 -12.47 0.06 -14.91
CA ARG A 15 -11.27 0.03 -15.74
C ARG A 15 -10.28 1.12 -15.31
N TRP A 16 -9.00 0.78 -15.33
CA TRP A 16 -7.91 1.73 -15.15
C TRP A 16 -7.98 2.84 -16.21
N ALA A 17 -7.92 4.10 -15.79
CA ALA A 17 -7.81 5.19 -16.74
C ALA A 17 -6.52 5.03 -17.57
N ALA A 18 -6.65 5.03 -18.88
CA ALA A 18 -5.53 4.86 -19.81
C ALA A 18 -4.46 5.96 -19.66
N THR A 19 -4.88 7.15 -19.15
CA THR A 19 -4.00 8.29 -18.91
C THR A 19 -4.38 8.98 -17.60
N PRO A 20 -3.43 9.17 -16.67
CA PRO A 20 -3.68 9.98 -15.49
C PRO A 20 -3.93 11.43 -15.91
N ARG A 21 -4.89 12.09 -15.28
CA ARG A 21 -5.19 13.51 -15.56
C ARG A 21 -4.02 14.44 -15.24
N TRP A 22 -3.22 14.06 -14.25
CA TRP A 22 -2.12 14.87 -13.74
C TRP A 22 -0.88 14.00 -13.49
N VAL A 23 0.27 14.57 -13.82
CA VAL A 23 1.59 14.04 -13.45
C VAL A 23 2.17 15.00 -12.41
N VAL A 24 2.48 14.49 -11.21
CA VAL A 24 3.14 15.28 -10.17
C VAL A 24 4.62 15.37 -10.51
N LEU A 25 5.11 16.58 -10.74
CA LEU A 25 6.52 16.84 -11.05
C LEU A 25 7.33 17.11 -9.79
N ASP A 26 6.76 17.86 -8.85
CA ASP A 26 7.39 18.21 -7.58
C ASP A 26 6.35 18.36 -6.46
N ALA A 27 6.83 18.47 -5.24
CA ALA A 27 6.03 18.79 -4.07
C ALA A 27 6.83 19.70 -3.13
N GLU A 28 6.24 20.83 -2.73
CA GLU A 28 6.81 21.75 -1.75
C GLU A 28 6.14 21.57 -0.38
N PHE A 29 6.94 21.48 0.69
CA PHE A 29 6.46 21.32 2.05
C PHE A 29 6.87 22.50 2.92
N ILE A 30 5.90 23.10 3.60
CA ILE A 30 6.17 24.09 4.66
C ILE A 30 6.27 23.34 6.00
N LEU A 31 7.47 23.31 6.57
CA LEU A 31 7.76 22.60 7.81
C LEU A 31 7.98 23.59 8.95
N ARG A 32 7.50 23.22 10.15
CA ARG A 32 7.81 23.95 11.38
C ARG A 32 9.11 23.39 11.97
N LYS A 33 10.00 24.29 12.39
CA LYS A 33 11.22 23.89 13.12
C LYS A 33 10.86 23.63 14.58
N GLN A 34 10.72 22.35 14.91
CA GLN A 34 10.39 21.89 16.27
C GLN A 34 11.16 20.59 16.58
N ALA A 35 11.38 20.29 17.87
CA ALA A 35 12.10 19.10 18.29
C ALA A 35 11.18 17.89 18.51
N ARG A 36 9.90 18.11 18.79
CA ARG A 36 8.91 17.08 19.14
C ARG A 36 7.67 17.19 18.26
N ASN A 37 6.95 16.08 18.11
CA ASN A 37 5.65 16.05 17.41
C ASN A 37 4.73 14.98 18.01
N HIS A 38 3.44 15.08 17.71
CA HIS A 38 2.45 14.08 18.09
C HIS A 38 2.50 12.86 17.17
N VAL A 39 2.27 11.68 17.74
CA VAL A 39 2.23 10.41 17.06
C VAL A 39 0.77 9.99 16.85
N ASP A 40 0.13 10.46 15.78
CA ASP A 40 -1.30 10.25 15.54
C ASP A 40 -1.61 8.92 14.81
N HIS A 41 -0.58 8.23 14.30
CA HIS A 41 -0.74 6.98 13.56
C HIS A 41 -0.63 5.77 14.50
N ALA A 42 -1.72 5.00 14.66
CA ALA A 42 -1.81 3.89 15.61
C ALA A 42 -0.73 2.82 15.46
N GLN A 43 -0.27 2.49 14.23
CA GLN A 43 0.82 1.54 14.04
C GLN A 43 2.16 2.10 14.55
N LEU A 44 2.40 3.39 14.32
CA LEU A 44 3.62 4.06 14.77
C LEU A 44 3.63 4.21 16.30
N ALA A 45 2.49 4.56 16.90
CA ALA A 45 2.33 4.62 18.36
C ALA A 45 2.65 3.26 19.00
N ARG A 46 2.14 2.18 18.43
CA ARG A 46 2.48 0.80 18.88
C ARG A 46 3.98 0.49 18.76
N ALA A 47 4.62 0.85 17.65
CA ALA A 47 6.05 0.65 17.43
C ALA A 47 6.90 1.44 18.44
N LEU A 48 6.45 2.63 18.82
CA LEU A 48 7.07 3.50 19.83
C LEU A 48 6.66 3.16 21.28
N SER A 49 5.80 2.15 21.49
CA SER A 49 5.28 1.76 22.80
C SER A 49 4.60 2.93 23.54
N CYS A 50 3.85 3.75 22.81
CA CYS A 50 3.09 4.87 23.38
C CYS A 50 1.63 4.86 22.91
N GLU A 51 0.79 5.67 23.50
CA GLU A 51 -0.59 5.87 23.07
C GLU A 51 -0.65 6.80 21.85
N THR A 52 -1.69 6.63 21.01
CA THR A 52 -1.95 7.55 19.90
C THR A 52 -2.16 8.96 20.44
N GLY A 53 -1.50 9.94 19.85
CA GLY A 53 -1.47 11.34 20.30
C GLY A 53 -0.33 11.65 21.26
N CYS A 54 0.49 10.68 21.68
CA CYS A 54 1.66 10.95 22.51
C CYS A 54 2.66 11.89 21.81
N GLU A 55 3.40 12.67 22.57
CA GLU A 55 4.42 13.57 22.04
C GLU A 55 5.81 12.93 22.17
N MET A 56 6.54 12.85 21.04
CA MET A 56 7.85 12.20 20.97
C MET A 56 8.86 13.08 20.25
N GLU A 57 10.15 12.81 20.48
CA GLU A 57 11.25 13.42 19.75
C GLU A 57 11.18 13.06 18.26
N LEU A 58 11.39 14.03 17.37
CA LEU A 58 11.35 13.82 15.92
C LEU A 58 12.32 12.74 15.43
N GLY A 59 13.51 12.65 16.07
CA GLY A 59 14.48 11.60 15.78
C GLY A 59 13.91 10.20 16.01
N ALA A 60 13.32 9.97 17.18
CA ALA A 60 12.71 8.68 17.54
C ALA A 60 11.53 8.33 16.59
N ILE A 61 10.69 9.32 16.26
CA ILE A 61 9.58 9.15 15.30
C ILE A 61 10.13 8.73 13.93
N ARG A 62 11.13 9.46 13.41
CA ARG A 62 11.77 9.18 12.10
C ARG A 62 12.33 7.76 12.06
N ASP A 63 13.08 7.37 13.07
CA ASP A 63 13.76 6.08 13.12
C ASP A 63 12.73 4.94 13.19
N SER A 64 11.67 5.09 13.99
CA SER A 64 10.57 4.13 14.04
C SER A 64 9.78 4.06 12.73
N VAL A 65 9.54 5.18 12.05
CA VAL A 65 8.93 5.19 10.70
C VAL A 65 9.79 4.41 9.73
N TYR A 66 11.11 4.62 9.76
CA TYR A 66 12.05 3.90 8.90
C TYR A 66 11.98 2.39 9.15
N GLU A 67 12.04 1.94 10.40
CA GLU A 67 11.96 0.53 10.78
C GLU A 67 10.64 -0.13 10.34
N VAL A 68 9.50 0.53 10.64
CA VAL A 68 8.17 0.05 10.24
C VAL A 68 8.03 -0.06 8.72
N ARG A 69 8.62 0.86 7.96
CA ARG A 69 8.60 0.81 6.50
C ARG A 69 9.58 -0.24 5.95
N ALA A 70 10.75 -0.36 6.56
CA ALA A 70 11.75 -1.37 6.18
C ALA A 70 11.20 -2.80 6.37
N SER A 71 10.48 -3.05 7.47
CA SER A 71 9.86 -4.36 7.72
C SER A 71 8.80 -4.77 6.68
N LYS A 72 8.30 -3.81 5.91
CA LYS A 72 7.34 -4.02 4.80
C LYS A 72 7.97 -3.95 3.41
N GLY A 73 9.30 -3.85 3.33
CA GLY A 73 9.99 -3.63 2.05
C GLY A 73 9.76 -2.24 1.44
N MET A 74 9.27 -1.26 2.21
CA MET A 74 8.91 0.08 1.73
C MET A 74 10.01 1.13 1.93
N VAL A 75 11.25 0.71 1.88
CA VAL A 75 12.44 1.56 1.87
C VAL A 75 13.26 1.18 0.65
N ALA A 76 13.83 2.17 -0.04
CA ALA A 76 14.66 1.91 -1.21
C ALA A 76 15.81 0.95 -0.91
N ASP A 77 16.14 0.09 -1.86
CA ASP A 77 17.30 -0.79 -1.74
C ASP A 77 18.58 0.06 -1.78
N PRO A 78 19.44 -0.02 -0.76
CA PRO A 78 20.69 0.74 -0.74
C PRO A 78 21.70 0.22 -1.77
N ASN A 79 21.54 -1.00 -2.26
CA ASN A 79 22.43 -1.63 -3.23
C ASN A 79 21.64 -2.43 -4.29
N PRO A 80 20.87 -1.76 -5.15
CA PRO A 80 19.99 -2.41 -6.12
C PRO A 80 20.76 -3.23 -7.17
N ASP A 81 21.99 -2.82 -7.49
CA ASP A 81 22.85 -3.49 -8.47
C ASP A 81 23.80 -4.53 -7.82
N GLY A 82 23.60 -4.80 -6.54
CA GLY A 82 24.41 -5.76 -5.80
C GLY A 82 24.09 -7.22 -6.15
N PRO A 83 24.93 -8.16 -5.70
CA PRO A 83 24.78 -9.59 -6.02
C PRO A 83 23.54 -10.24 -5.37
N SER A 84 22.90 -9.56 -4.41
CA SER A 84 21.73 -10.05 -3.69
C SER A 84 20.74 -8.91 -3.47
N PRO A 85 20.06 -8.43 -4.52
CA PRO A 85 19.10 -7.34 -4.40
C PRO A 85 17.90 -7.75 -3.54
N ILE A 86 17.37 -6.79 -2.77
CA ILE A 86 16.18 -6.98 -1.93
C ILE A 86 14.95 -6.61 -2.76
N TYR A 87 14.44 -7.54 -3.56
CA TYR A 87 13.35 -7.29 -4.50
C TYR A 87 12.06 -6.75 -3.86
N ASP A 88 11.77 -7.07 -2.59
CA ASP A 88 10.64 -6.48 -1.89
C ASP A 88 10.73 -4.95 -1.74
N ARG A 89 11.91 -4.38 -1.91
CA ARG A 89 12.14 -2.92 -1.94
C ARG A 89 11.98 -2.30 -3.33
N TRP A 90 11.82 -3.12 -4.37
CA TRP A 90 11.65 -2.67 -5.76
C TRP A 90 10.17 -2.55 -6.10
N SER A 91 9.47 -1.70 -5.36
CA SER A 91 8.05 -1.40 -5.55
C SER A 91 7.78 0.09 -5.40
N SER A 92 6.67 0.55 -5.93
CA SER A 92 6.15 1.91 -5.71
C SER A 92 5.27 2.04 -4.45
N GLY A 93 5.33 1.06 -3.55
CA GLY A 93 4.47 0.96 -2.37
C GLY A 93 3.17 0.21 -2.66
N SER A 94 2.13 0.44 -1.84
CA SER A 94 0.85 -0.25 -2.01
C SER A 94 0.19 0.13 -3.33
N PHE A 95 -0.02 -0.87 -4.19
CA PHE A 95 -0.73 -0.74 -5.45
C PHE A 95 -2.24 -0.85 -5.24
N PHE A 96 -2.68 -1.90 -4.54
CA PHE A 96 -4.08 -2.12 -4.21
C PHE A 96 -4.51 -1.24 -3.04
N THR A 97 -5.77 -0.78 -3.08
CA THR A 97 -6.37 0.04 -2.03
C THR A 97 -7.53 -0.68 -1.37
N ASN A 98 -7.73 -0.42 -0.08
CA ASN A 98 -8.86 -0.97 0.65
C ASN A 98 -10.17 -0.42 0.07
N PRO A 99 -11.10 -1.28 -0.43
CA PRO A 99 -12.37 -0.83 -0.97
C PRO A 99 -13.28 -0.26 0.12
N VAL A 100 -14.03 0.75 -0.26
CA VAL A 100 -15.11 1.35 0.54
C VAL A 100 -16.43 0.98 -0.12
N LEU A 101 -17.33 0.37 0.65
CA LEU A 101 -18.60 -0.18 0.21
C LEU A 101 -19.74 0.40 1.07
N THR A 102 -20.96 0.47 0.54
CA THR A 102 -22.12 0.64 1.41
C THR A 102 -22.28 -0.59 2.31
N ARG A 103 -22.99 -0.45 3.45
CA ARG A 103 -23.23 -1.59 4.34
C ARG A 103 -23.99 -2.72 3.64
N ASP A 104 -24.94 -2.38 2.77
CA ASP A 104 -25.71 -3.37 1.99
C ASP A 104 -24.82 -4.09 0.97
N GLN A 105 -23.95 -3.37 0.26
CA GLN A 105 -22.97 -3.98 -0.64
C GLN A 105 -22.01 -4.89 0.12
N ALA A 106 -21.52 -4.46 1.27
CA ALA A 106 -20.62 -5.27 2.09
C ALA A 106 -21.30 -6.57 2.55
N ALA A 107 -22.55 -6.48 3.01
CA ALA A 107 -23.32 -7.65 3.42
C ALA A 107 -23.61 -8.63 2.28
N ALA A 108 -23.82 -8.12 1.05
CA ALA A 108 -24.17 -8.92 -0.12
C ALA A 108 -22.95 -9.51 -0.84
N GLN A 109 -21.79 -8.86 -0.82
CA GLN A 109 -20.66 -9.17 -1.70
C GLN A 109 -19.41 -9.69 -0.97
N LEU A 110 -19.23 -9.34 0.31
CA LEU A 110 -18.03 -9.76 1.03
C LEU A 110 -18.18 -11.20 1.54
N PRO A 111 -17.11 -12.01 1.49
CA PRO A 111 -17.11 -13.34 2.09
C PRO A 111 -17.27 -13.23 3.61
N GLU A 112 -17.78 -14.30 4.21
CA GLU A 112 -17.87 -14.41 5.66
C GLU A 112 -16.50 -14.24 6.32
N GLY A 113 -16.44 -13.50 7.41
CA GLY A 113 -15.19 -13.21 8.13
C GLY A 113 -14.39 -12.03 7.56
N ALA A 114 -14.84 -11.36 6.49
CA ALA A 114 -14.16 -10.19 5.97
C ALA A 114 -14.06 -9.07 7.03
N PRO A 115 -12.86 -8.52 7.30
CA PRO A 115 -12.70 -7.46 8.28
C PRO A 115 -13.38 -6.17 7.82
N LEU A 116 -14.16 -5.56 8.70
CA LEU A 116 -14.83 -4.29 8.44
C LEU A 116 -14.26 -3.19 9.35
N TYR A 117 -13.99 -2.06 8.77
CA TYR A 117 -13.46 -0.87 9.45
C TYR A 117 -14.37 0.33 9.19
N PRO A 118 -14.39 1.32 10.11
CA PRO A 118 -15.08 2.58 9.87
C PRO A 118 -14.61 3.24 8.56
N ALA A 119 -15.55 3.80 7.81
CA ALA A 119 -15.28 4.65 6.65
C ALA A 119 -15.47 6.14 7.04
N HIS A 120 -15.64 6.99 6.03
CA HIS A 120 -15.81 8.44 6.23
C HIS A 120 -17.19 8.83 6.79
N ASP A 121 -18.16 7.93 6.75
CA ASP A 121 -19.53 8.10 7.28
C ASP A 121 -20.12 6.77 7.76
N ASP A 122 -21.29 6.83 8.39
CA ASP A 122 -21.97 5.65 8.95
C ASP A 122 -22.65 4.76 7.90
N ALA A 123 -22.86 5.25 6.68
CA ALA A 123 -23.47 4.48 5.58
C ALA A 123 -22.48 3.55 4.90
N HIS A 124 -21.17 3.81 5.06
CA HIS A 124 -20.11 3.09 4.41
C HIS A 124 -19.22 2.31 5.40
N VAL A 125 -18.62 1.26 4.88
CA VAL A 125 -17.56 0.49 5.57
C VAL A 125 -16.38 0.29 4.63
N LYS A 126 -15.21 0.12 5.21
CA LYS A 126 -14.00 -0.21 4.49
C LYS A 126 -13.58 -1.63 4.82
N THR A 127 -13.16 -2.42 3.82
CA THR A 127 -12.59 -3.75 4.07
C THR A 127 -11.10 -3.80 3.67
N SER A 128 -10.43 -4.90 4.01
CA SER A 128 -9.01 -5.10 3.72
C SER A 128 -8.80 -5.72 2.34
N ALA A 129 -8.25 -4.96 1.40
CA ALA A 129 -7.84 -5.51 0.11
C ALA A 129 -6.79 -6.63 0.28
N ALA A 130 -5.86 -6.50 1.23
CA ALA A 130 -4.88 -7.53 1.50
C ALA A 130 -5.52 -8.85 1.95
N TRP A 131 -6.55 -8.78 2.79
CA TRP A 131 -7.31 -9.96 3.22
C TRP A 131 -8.06 -10.60 2.05
N LEU A 132 -8.74 -9.79 1.22
CA LEU A 132 -9.47 -10.27 0.05
C LEU A 132 -8.54 -10.95 -0.96
N ILE A 133 -7.38 -10.36 -1.25
CA ILE A 133 -6.38 -10.93 -2.14
C ILE A 133 -5.88 -12.28 -1.62
N ASP A 134 -5.59 -12.36 -0.32
CA ASP A 134 -5.12 -13.58 0.32
C ASP A 134 -6.21 -14.68 0.31
N GLN A 135 -7.47 -14.34 0.61
CA GLN A 135 -8.61 -15.28 0.56
C GLN A 135 -8.91 -15.77 -0.87
N ALA A 136 -8.61 -14.97 -1.87
CA ALA A 136 -8.71 -15.36 -3.28
C ALA A 136 -7.58 -16.30 -3.74
N GLY A 137 -6.62 -16.64 -2.85
CA GLY A 137 -5.51 -17.54 -3.12
C GLY A 137 -4.22 -16.84 -3.60
N PHE A 138 -4.21 -15.52 -3.66
CA PHE A 138 -3.03 -14.75 -4.07
C PHE A 138 -2.19 -14.39 -2.84
N HIS A 139 -1.42 -15.33 -2.36
CA HIS A 139 -0.59 -15.15 -1.17
C HIS A 139 0.65 -14.29 -1.43
N LYS A 140 1.30 -13.85 -0.38
CA LYS A 140 2.56 -13.10 -0.46
C LYS A 140 3.58 -13.84 -1.33
N GLY A 141 4.25 -13.10 -2.23
CA GLY A 141 5.20 -13.66 -3.19
C GLY A 141 4.56 -14.28 -4.43
N TRP A 142 3.22 -14.32 -4.51
CA TRP A 142 2.53 -14.88 -5.68
C TRP A 142 2.89 -14.14 -6.97
N GLY A 143 3.04 -14.89 -8.05
CA GLY A 143 3.25 -14.37 -9.39
C GLY A 143 2.60 -15.26 -10.43
N VAL A 144 2.19 -14.68 -11.57
CA VAL A 144 1.42 -15.34 -12.63
C VAL A 144 2.12 -16.58 -13.18
N HIS A 145 3.45 -16.54 -13.26
CA HIS A 145 4.28 -17.63 -13.79
C HIS A 145 5.07 -18.36 -12.69
N SER A 146 4.56 -18.38 -11.47
CA SER A 146 5.21 -18.99 -10.32
C SER A 146 6.65 -18.46 -10.12
N GLU A 147 7.64 -19.32 -10.01
CA GLU A 147 9.04 -18.95 -9.79
C GLU A 147 9.67 -18.19 -10.98
N ALA A 148 9.13 -18.34 -12.18
CA ALA A 148 9.60 -17.62 -13.37
C ALA A 148 9.02 -16.20 -13.49
N SER A 149 8.16 -15.78 -12.56
CA SER A 149 7.54 -14.45 -12.59
C SER A 149 8.56 -13.34 -12.39
N LYS A 150 8.57 -12.37 -13.28
CA LYS A 150 9.41 -11.17 -13.20
C LYS A 150 8.77 -10.08 -12.33
N ALA A 151 7.44 -10.10 -12.19
CA ALA A 151 6.67 -9.30 -11.25
C ALA A 151 5.88 -10.22 -10.32
N THR A 152 5.86 -9.92 -9.01
CA THR A 152 5.13 -10.70 -8.00
C THR A 152 4.48 -9.78 -6.97
N LEU A 153 3.53 -10.30 -6.20
CA LEU A 153 3.19 -9.67 -4.94
C LEU A 153 4.42 -9.70 -4.02
N SER A 154 4.59 -8.66 -3.21
CA SER A 154 5.67 -8.63 -2.21
C SER A 154 5.53 -9.78 -1.22
N THR A 155 6.66 -10.34 -0.81
CA THR A 155 6.70 -11.36 0.25
C THR A 155 6.45 -10.77 1.65
N LEU A 156 6.54 -9.44 1.78
CA LEU A 156 6.38 -8.71 3.04
C LEU A 156 5.04 -7.98 3.13
N HIS A 157 4.49 -7.54 1.99
CA HIS A 157 3.28 -6.70 1.97
C HIS A 157 2.39 -7.00 0.76
N THR A 158 1.30 -7.73 0.98
CA THR A 158 0.38 -8.21 -0.08
C THR A 158 -0.14 -7.11 -1.02
N LEU A 159 -0.28 -5.87 -0.53
CA LEU A 159 -0.76 -4.76 -1.37
C LEU A 159 0.29 -4.19 -2.33
N ALA A 160 1.56 -4.60 -2.22
CA ALA A 160 2.63 -4.12 -3.07
C ALA A 160 2.97 -5.14 -4.16
N MET A 161 3.17 -4.65 -5.37
CA MET A 161 3.75 -5.41 -6.48
C MET A 161 5.22 -5.07 -6.60
N THR A 162 6.07 -6.09 -6.74
CA THR A 162 7.52 -5.96 -6.78
C THR A 162 8.08 -6.36 -8.12
N ASN A 163 9.11 -5.65 -8.57
CA ASN A 163 9.94 -6.04 -9.69
C ASN A 163 11.01 -7.02 -9.21
N ARG A 164 11.04 -8.23 -9.76
CA ARG A 164 11.98 -9.30 -9.39
C ARG A 164 13.29 -9.25 -10.19
N GLY A 165 13.62 -8.09 -10.71
CA GLY A 165 14.70 -7.89 -11.66
C GLY A 165 14.22 -8.13 -13.10
N HIS A 166 14.36 -7.15 -13.96
CA HIS A 166 13.98 -7.24 -15.38
C HIS A 166 12.47 -7.34 -15.69
N ALA A 167 11.56 -6.97 -14.76
CA ALA A 167 10.14 -6.85 -15.08
C ALA A 167 9.91 -5.69 -16.05
N THR A 168 9.09 -5.93 -17.06
CA THR A 168 8.57 -4.91 -17.96
C THR A 168 7.23 -4.37 -17.44
N SER A 169 6.74 -3.28 -18.03
CA SER A 169 5.38 -2.79 -17.73
C SER A 169 4.30 -3.85 -18.04
N ALA A 170 4.52 -4.69 -19.06
CA ALA A 170 3.59 -5.77 -19.39
C ALA A 170 3.51 -6.82 -18.27
N ASP A 171 4.64 -7.24 -17.70
CA ASP A 171 4.67 -8.18 -16.57
C ASP A 171 3.93 -7.61 -15.33
N VAL A 172 4.02 -6.29 -15.10
CA VAL A 172 3.30 -5.63 -13.99
C VAL A 172 1.80 -5.54 -14.28
N VAL A 173 1.41 -5.23 -15.50
CA VAL A 173 -0.01 -5.18 -15.92
C VAL A 173 -0.64 -6.56 -15.84
N GLU A 174 0.05 -7.61 -16.29
CA GLU A 174 -0.42 -8.99 -16.20
C GLU A 174 -0.66 -9.41 -14.73
N LEU A 175 0.25 -9.04 -13.83
CA LEU A 175 0.09 -9.30 -12.39
C LEU A 175 -1.11 -8.55 -11.78
N ALA A 176 -1.47 -7.39 -12.32
CA ALA A 176 -2.53 -6.52 -11.79
C ALA A 176 -3.94 -6.89 -12.27
N GLN A 177 -4.08 -7.71 -13.29
CA GLN A 177 -5.34 -8.16 -13.91
C GLN A 177 -5.86 -9.46 -13.32
#